data_69f5fe73ea4a3d95c20ec16613b10a8e
#
_entry.id   69f5fe73ea4a3d95c20ec16613b10a8e
#
_cell.length_a   1.000
_cell.length_b   1.000
_cell.length_c   1.000
_cell.angle_alpha   90.00
_cell.angle_beta   90.00
_cell.angle_gamma   90.00
#
_symmetry.space_group_name_H-M   'P 1'
#
loop_
_entity.id
_entity.type
_entity.pdbx_description
1 polymer ?
#
loop_
_entity_poly.entity_id
_entity_poly.type
_entity_poly.pdbx_seq_one_letter_code
_entity_poly.pdbx_strand_id
1 'polypeptide(L)'
;VIRVGTPSLSQLRRNAPAIASALRTLLNRAEINKTLARMRHKRNTTAEQAIRQRFGVDLWIPVDMVASKQGDNFVWLSNNATAAMQNIVVYRVPTLSPTVSAVNAEVARFVAQRNEVLGRAIKGETDSMWMTTVEPTVDRRLVFKNADDRSLWLNQKSLQHAPMTIYRGLWEMRGDDMGGPFVSRVLLPIDSARATKADGKAVVVEGFVFAPGQKKRNAMHRLEAVLYTLRWSEH
;
A
#
# COMPACT_ATOMS: atom_id res chain seq x y z
N VAL A 1 -16.13 5.36 -22.97
CA VAL A 1 -16.86 6.64 -22.81
C VAL A 1 -17.72 6.53 -21.56
N ILE A 2 -17.61 7.50 -20.64
CA ILE A 2 -18.50 7.61 -19.47
C ILE A 2 -19.49 8.73 -19.76
N ARG A 3 -20.77 8.43 -19.61
CA ARG A 3 -21.84 9.42 -19.72
C ARG A 3 -22.46 9.67 -18.36
N VAL A 4 -22.63 10.95 -18.01
CA VAL A 4 -23.35 11.37 -16.82
C VAL A 4 -24.65 12.03 -17.28
N GLY A 5 -25.77 11.43 -16.93
CA GLY A 5 -27.09 11.95 -17.25
C GLY A 5 -27.82 12.39 -15.99
N THR A 6 -28.49 13.54 -16.08
CA THR A 6 -29.41 14.02 -15.04
C THR A 6 -30.62 14.66 -15.68
N PRO A 7 -31.81 14.61 -15.05
CA PRO A 7 -33.05 15.19 -15.60
C PRO A 7 -33.00 16.71 -15.83
N SER A 8 -32.12 17.42 -15.09
CA SER A 8 -31.99 18.88 -15.21
C SER A 8 -30.61 19.39 -14.82
N LEU A 9 -30.26 20.58 -15.30
CA LEU A 9 -29.02 21.28 -14.96
C LEU A 9 -28.93 21.59 -13.45
N SER A 10 -30.04 21.91 -12.82
CA SER A 10 -30.10 22.17 -11.37
C SER A 10 -29.77 20.91 -10.56
N GLN A 11 -30.26 19.75 -11.00
CA GLN A 11 -29.91 18.46 -10.37
C GLN A 11 -28.43 18.09 -10.64
N LEU A 12 -27.92 18.36 -11.85
CA LEU A 12 -26.50 18.13 -12.15
C LEU A 12 -25.61 18.92 -11.19
N ARG A 13 -25.88 20.22 -11.02
CA ARG A 13 -25.11 21.08 -10.09
C ARG A 13 -25.18 20.59 -8.65
N ARG A 14 -26.36 20.20 -8.18
CA ARG A 14 -26.60 19.69 -6.83
C ARG A 14 -25.84 18.40 -6.57
N ASN A 15 -25.80 17.49 -7.54
CA ASN A 15 -25.19 16.18 -7.44
C ASN A 15 -23.71 16.15 -7.88
N ALA A 16 -23.17 17.27 -8.39
CA ALA A 16 -21.81 17.33 -8.91
C ALA A 16 -20.73 16.78 -7.97
N PRO A 17 -20.73 17.07 -6.63
CA PRO A 17 -19.74 16.50 -5.72
C PRO A 17 -19.82 14.97 -5.63
N ALA A 18 -21.03 14.41 -5.54
CA ALA A 18 -21.26 12.97 -5.48
C ALA A 18 -20.84 12.28 -6.79
N ILE A 19 -21.22 12.87 -7.94
CA ILE A 19 -20.82 12.40 -9.26
C ILE A 19 -19.32 12.42 -9.42
N ALA A 20 -18.65 13.51 -9.04
CA ALA A 20 -17.19 13.62 -9.10
C ALA A 20 -16.50 12.56 -8.21
N SER A 21 -17.05 12.27 -7.02
CA SER A 21 -16.53 11.22 -6.15
C SER A 21 -16.70 9.83 -6.77
N ALA A 22 -17.88 9.54 -7.34
CA ALA A 22 -18.14 8.27 -8.03
C ALA A 22 -17.24 8.07 -9.25
N LEU A 23 -17.05 9.12 -10.05
CA LEU A 23 -16.15 9.08 -11.21
C LEU A 23 -14.71 8.85 -10.82
N ARG A 24 -14.21 9.53 -9.79
CA ARG A 24 -12.84 9.29 -9.27
C ARG A 24 -12.66 7.84 -8.83
N THR A 25 -13.62 7.29 -8.10
CA THR A 25 -13.59 5.89 -7.65
C THR A 25 -13.56 4.93 -8.84
N LEU A 26 -14.42 5.14 -9.82
CA LEU A 26 -14.49 4.31 -11.03
C LEU A 26 -13.19 4.36 -11.84
N LEU A 27 -12.65 5.56 -12.05
CA LEU A 27 -11.41 5.76 -12.82
C LEU A 27 -10.21 5.15 -12.10
N ASN A 28 -10.08 5.39 -10.80
CA ASN A 28 -8.99 4.80 -10.00
C ASN A 28 -9.04 3.26 -10.03
N ARG A 29 -10.24 2.69 -9.90
CA ARG A 29 -10.43 1.24 -10.02
C ARG A 29 -10.02 0.72 -11.40
N ALA A 30 -10.44 1.39 -12.47
CA ALA A 30 -10.08 1.00 -13.83
C ALA A 30 -8.55 1.05 -14.05
N GLU A 31 -7.87 2.08 -13.55
CA GLU A 31 -6.41 2.20 -13.63
C GLU A 31 -5.70 1.08 -12.83
N ILE A 32 -6.14 0.78 -11.62
CA ILE A 32 -5.61 -0.31 -10.80
C ILE A 32 -5.82 -1.66 -11.51
N ASN A 33 -7.02 -1.96 -11.99
CA ASN A 33 -7.31 -3.19 -12.72
C ASN A 33 -6.44 -3.34 -13.96
N LYS A 34 -6.24 -2.28 -14.73
CA LYS A 34 -5.35 -2.27 -15.89
C LYS A 34 -3.89 -2.57 -15.50
N THR A 35 -3.44 -2.01 -14.39
CA THR A 35 -2.09 -2.27 -13.87
C THR A 35 -1.94 -3.71 -13.39
N LEU A 36 -2.92 -4.25 -12.67
CA LEU A 36 -2.95 -5.64 -12.22
C LEU A 36 -2.97 -6.62 -13.40
N ALA A 37 -3.79 -6.34 -14.43
CA ALA A 37 -3.85 -7.17 -15.63
C ALA A 37 -2.48 -7.26 -16.35
N ARG A 38 -1.75 -6.13 -16.43
CA ARG A 38 -0.39 -6.11 -17.00
C ARG A 38 0.61 -6.84 -16.10
N MET A 39 0.51 -6.69 -14.79
CA MET A 39 1.40 -7.30 -13.82
C MET A 39 1.23 -8.82 -13.76
N ARG A 40 0.02 -9.35 -14.00
CA ARG A 40 -0.32 -10.77 -13.85
C ARG A 40 0.70 -11.72 -14.49
N HIS A 41 1.26 -11.34 -15.64
CA HIS A 41 2.20 -12.15 -16.41
C HIS A 41 3.68 -11.69 -16.27
N LYS A 42 3.92 -10.63 -15.48
CA LYS A 42 5.26 -10.04 -15.32
C LYS A 42 5.56 -9.87 -13.83
N ARG A 43 5.76 -10.99 -13.14
CA ARG A 43 5.99 -11.04 -11.69
C ARG A 43 7.33 -11.65 -11.33
N ASN A 44 7.90 -11.20 -10.23
CA ASN A 44 9.06 -11.81 -9.59
C ASN A 44 8.57 -12.90 -8.61
N THR A 45 8.33 -14.10 -9.12
CA THR A 45 7.81 -15.23 -8.33
C THR A 45 8.76 -15.69 -7.24
N THR A 46 10.07 -15.53 -7.41
CA THR A 46 11.07 -15.82 -6.38
C THR A 46 10.91 -14.89 -5.17
N ALA A 47 10.76 -13.58 -5.42
CA ALA A 47 10.51 -12.61 -4.34
C ALA A 47 9.16 -12.86 -3.66
N GLU A 48 8.11 -13.21 -4.42
CA GLU A 48 6.79 -13.57 -3.89
C GLU A 48 6.87 -14.78 -2.96
N GLN A 49 7.60 -15.82 -3.36
CA GLN A 49 7.79 -17.01 -2.55
C GLN A 49 8.56 -16.72 -1.26
N ALA A 50 9.61 -15.91 -1.32
CA ALA A 50 10.37 -15.50 -0.13
C ALA A 50 9.50 -14.70 0.85
N ILE A 51 8.65 -13.79 0.33
CA ILE A 51 7.69 -13.03 1.15
C ILE A 51 6.65 -13.96 1.78
N ARG A 52 6.11 -14.92 1.01
CA ARG A 52 5.15 -15.90 1.52
C ARG A 52 5.73 -16.73 2.66
N GLN A 53 6.94 -17.26 2.49
CA GLN A 53 7.61 -18.07 3.52
C GLN A 53 7.87 -17.27 4.79
N ARG A 54 8.31 -16.01 4.65
CA ARG A 54 8.69 -15.16 5.79
C ARG A 54 7.53 -14.53 6.53
N PHE A 55 6.53 -14.03 5.78
CA PHE A 55 5.44 -13.23 6.33
C PHE A 55 4.08 -13.96 6.36
N GLY A 56 3.95 -15.09 5.68
CA GLY A 56 2.68 -15.82 5.56
C GLY A 56 1.64 -15.11 4.70
N VAL A 57 2.08 -14.26 3.78
CA VAL A 57 1.20 -13.48 2.91
C VAL A 57 1.49 -13.71 1.43
N ASP A 58 0.46 -13.60 0.61
CA ASP A 58 0.58 -13.50 -0.84
C ASP A 58 0.63 -12.04 -1.24
N LEU A 59 1.56 -11.72 -2.13
CA LEU A 59 1.75 -10.39 -2.67
C LEU A 59 2.33 -10.51 -4.08
N TRP A 60 1.75 -9.83 -5.06
CA TRP A 60 2.34 -9.78 -6.39
C TRP A 60 3.47 -8.77 -6.42
N ILE A 61 4.63 -9.23 -6.89
CA ILE A 61 5.82 -8.39 -7.02
C ILE A 61 6.13 -8.21 -8.51
N PRO A 62 6.24 -6.96 -9.00
CA PRO A 62 6.65 -6.71 -10.37
C PRO A 62 8.03 -7.32 -10.68
N VAL A 63 8.20 -7.82 -11.91
CA VAL A 63 9.42 -8.57 -12.32
C VAL A 63 10.72 -7.76 -12.21
N ASP A 64 10.64 -6.44 -12.30
CA ASP A 64 11.78 -5.52 -12.21
C ASP A 64 12.14 -5.14 -10.76
N MET A 65 11.36 -5.59 -9.77
CA MET A 65 11.67 -5.41 -8.35
C MET A 65 12.58 -6.55 -7.88
N VAL A 66 13.80 -6.21 -7.52
CA VAL A 66 14.81 -7.15 -7.00
C VAL A 66 15.10 -6.89 -5.54
N ALA A 67 15.59 -7.91 -4.82
CA ALA A 67 15.92 -7.76 -3.41
C ALA A 67 17.10 -6.80 -3.22
N SER A 68 16.88 -5.73 -2.43
CA SER A 68 17.92 -4.77 -2.06
C SER A 68 18.45 -5.05 -0.65
N LYS A 69 17.55 -5.38 0.29
CA LYS A 69 17.92 -5.70 1.67
C LYS A 69 16.92 -6.66 2.30
N GLN A 70 17.38 -7.57 3.11
CA GLN A 70 16.55 -8.51 3.87
C GLN A 70 17.02 -8.60 5.31
N GLY A 71 16.07 -8.78 6.22
CA GLY A 71 16.28 -9.05 7.64
C GLY A 71 15.14 -9.94 8.16
N ASP A 72 15.18 -10.34 9.43
CA ASP A 72 14.19 -11.27 9.99
C ASP A 72 12.75 -10.74 9.90
N ASN A 73 12.57 -9.46 10.09
CA ASN A 73 11.28 -8.77 10.11
C ASN A 73 11.09 -7.77 8.97
N PHE A 74 11.92 -7.85 7.93
CA PHE A 74 11.99 -6.81 6.91
C PHE A 74 12.48 -7.36 5.57
N VAL A 75 11.82 -6.97 4.49
CA VAL A 75 12.27 -7.18 3.10
C VAL A 75 12.11 -5.88 2.35
N TRP A 76 13.15 -5.45 1.66
CA TRP A 76 13.16 -4.30 0.76
C TRP A 76 13.49 -4.74 -0.66
N LEU A 77 12.62 -4.38 -1.59
CA LEU A 77 12.75 -4.59 -3.02
C LEU A 77 12.81 -3.24 -3.73
N SER A 78 13.64 -3.12 -4.73
CA SER A 78 13.77 -1.91 -5.55
C SER A 78 13.90 -2.26 -7.02
N ASN A 79 13.47 -1.36 -7.90
CA ASN A 79 13.78 -1.46 -9.32
C ASN A 79 15.14 -0.84 -9.67
N ASN A 80 15.83 -0.23 -8.70
CA ASN A 80 17.14 0.41 -8.83
C ASN A 80 17.26 1.41 -10.00
N ALA A 81 16.12 2.00 -10.42
CA ALA A 81 16.11 2.96 -11.50
C ALA A 81 16.64 4.32 -11.03
N THR A 82 17.59 4.90 -11.77
CA THR A 82 18.22 6.18 -11.43
C THR A 82 17.27 7.37 -11.53
N ALA A 83 16.38 7.38 -12.51
CA ALA A 83 15.46 8.50 -12.75
C ALA A 83 14.22 8.48 -11.85
N ALA A 84 13.69 7.28 -11.56
CA ALA A 84 12.47 7.11 -10.76
C ALA A 84 12.53 5.77 -10.03
N MET A 85 13.24 5.77 -8.91
CA MET A 85 13.39 4.58 -8.06
C MET A 85 12.08 4.28 -7.36
N GLN A 86 11.55 3.08 -7.64
CA GLN A 86 10.36 2.53 -7.00
C GLN A 86 10.78 1.46 -6.02
N ASN A 87 10.19 1.48 -4.85
CA ASN A 87 10.54 0.60 -3.75
C ASN A 87 9.31 -0.06 -3.17
N ILE A 88 9.45 -1.32 -2.76
CA ILE A 88 8.46 -2.06 -1.99
C ILE A 88 9.15 -2.57 -0.74
N VAL A 89 8.56 -2.32 0.42
CA VAL A 89 8.99 -2.91 1.69
C VAL A 89 7.87 -3.71 2.32
N VAL A 90 8.24 -4.83 2.91
CA VAL A 90 7.33 -5.69 3.67
C VAL A 90 7.93 -5.87 5.07
N TYR A 91 7.14 -5.60 6.10
CA TYR A 91 7.61 -5.70 7.49
C TYR A 91 6.45 -6.01 8.45
N ARG A 92 6.78 -6.44 9.66
CA ARG A 92 5.80 -6.66 10.73
C ARG A 92 5.84 -5.54 11.75
N VAL A 93 4.67 -5.20 12.27
CA VAL A 93 4.50 -4.28 13.40
C VAL A 93 3.58 -4.91 14.45
N PRO A 94 3.66 -4.53 15.73
CA PRO A 94 2.68 -4.92 16.73
C PRO A 94 1.26 -4.58 16.27
N THR A 95 0.32 -5.49 16.47
CA THR A 95 -1.08 -5.24 16.11
C THR A 95 -1.62 -4.08 16.92
N LEU A 96 -2.19 -3.09 16.24
CA LEU A 96 -2.85 -1.97 16.89
C LEU A 96 -4.17 -2.45 17.51
N SER A 97 -4.35 -2.23 18.81
CA SER A 97 -5.64 -2.48 19.44
C SER A 97 -6.72 -1.60 18.80
N PRO A 98 -7.90 -2.14 18.47
CA PRO A 98 -9.00 -1.39 17.85
C PRO A 98 -9.63 -0.32 18.75
N THR A 99 -9.20 -0.21 19.99
CA THR A 99 -9.78 0.66 21.03
C THR A 99 -9.48 2.15 20.86
N VAL A 100 -8.76 2.57 19.79
CA VAL A 100 -8.49 3.98 19.58
C VAL A 100 -9.55 4.60 18.70
N SER A 101 -10.43 5.37 19.32
CA SER A 101 -11.54 6.07 18.65
C SER A 101 -11.12 7.28 17.82
N ALA A 102 -9.93 7.85 18.04
CA ALA A 102 -9.47 9.04 17.34
C ALA A 102 -8.55 8.70 16.16
N VAL A 103 -8.94 9.14 14.96
CA VAL A 103 -8.17 8.95 13.71
C VAL A 103 -6.72 9.43 13.83
N ASN A 104 -6.52 10.58 14.46
CA ASN A 104 -5.19 11.16 14.62
C ASN A 104 -4.25 10.29 15.47
N ALA A 105 -4.79 9.65 16.52
CA ALA A 105 -3.99 8.76 17.37
C ALA A 105 -3.64 7.44 16.66
N GLU A 106 -4.48 6.95 15.75
CA GLU A 106 -4.21 5.80 14.90
C GLU A 106 -3.08 6.12 13.90
N VAL A 107 -3.17 7.27 13.23
CA VAL A 107 -2.13 7.73 12.31
C VAL A 107 -0.80 7.92 13.04
N ALA A 108 -0.80 8.58 14.19
CA ALA A 108 0.42 8.80 14.98
C ALA A 108 1.09 7.48 15.39
N ARG A 109 0.31 6.46 15.79
CA ARG A 109 0.85 5.13 16.12
C ARG A 109 1.41 4.41 14.91
N PHE A 110 0.70 4.44 13.78
CA PHE A 110 1.23 3.89 12.54
C PHE A 110 2.57 4.53 12.17
N VAL A 111 2.66 5.86 12.24
CA VAL A 111 3.88 6.62 11.94
C VAL A 111 5.01 6.24 12.89
N ALA A 112 4.75 6.13 14.19
CA ALA A 112 5.76 5.73 15.16
C ALA A 112 6.32 4.33 14.86
N GLN A 113 5.45 3.36 14.60
CA GLN A 113 5.86 1.99 14.24
C GLN A 113 6.60 1.92 12.91
N ARG A 114 6.11 2.65 11.90
CA ARG A 114 6.76 2.79 10.60
C ARG A 114 8.18 3.34 10.74
N ASN A 115 8.32 4.47 11.43
CA ASN A 115 9.60 5.14 11.63
C ASN A 115 10.58 4.28 12.44
N GLU A 116 10.09 3.52 13.41
CA GLU A 116 10.92 2.59 14.15
C GLU A 116 11.52 1.50 13.25
N VAL A 117 10.71 0.86 12.41
CA VAL A 117 11.18 -0.21 11.53
C VAL A 117 12.01 0.35 10.38
N LEU A 118 11.46 1.32 9.63
CA LEU A 118 12.12 1.83 8.42
C LEU A 118 13.34 2.70 8.75
N GLY A 119 13.32 3.47 9.84
CA GLY A 119 14.45 4.25 10.28
C GLY A 119 15.66 3.39 10.71
N ARG A 120 15.43 2.17 11.20
CA ARG A 120 16.50 1.19 11.46
C ARG A 120 16.97 0.48 10.20
N ALA A 121 16.05 0.14 9.31
CA ALA A 121 16.30 -0.69 8.14
C ALA A 121 16.84 0.09 6.94
N ILE A 122 16.41 1.33 6.73
CA ILE A 122 16.75 2.18 5.58
C ILE A 122 17.56 3.38 6.11
N LYS A 123 18.86 3.30 5.94
CA LYS A 123 19.83 4.34 6.30
C LYS A 123 20.26 5.11 5.06
N GLY A 124 20.73 6.35 5.24
CA GLY A 124 21.44 7.11 4.22
C GLY A 124 22.90 6.71 4.15
N GLU A 125 23.75 7.62 3.72
CA GLU A 125 25.20 7.39 3.62
C GLU A 125 25.86 7.17 4.97
N THR A 126 25.29 7.71 6.05
CA THR A 126 25.78 7.54 7.41
C THR A 126 24.67 6.97 8.31
N ASP A 127 25.05 6.38 9.43
CA ASP A 127 24.10 5.84 10.43
C ASP A 127 23.22 6.91 11.07
N SER A 128 23.65 8.17 11.04
CA SER A 128 22.88 9.32 11.50
C SER A 128 21.78 9.77 10.52
N MET A 129 21.76 9.21 9.31
CA MET A 129 20.76 9.45 8.31
C MET A 129 19.78 8.29 8.25
N TRP A 130 18.49 8.54 8.44
CA TRP A 130 17.46 7.49 8.43
C TRP A 130 16.14 7.97 7.86
N MET A 131 15.39 7.04 7.30
CA MET A 131 14.05 7.32 6.76
C MET A 131 13.07 7.68 7.87
N THR A 132 12.32 8.77 7.67
CA THR A 132 11.23 9.21 8.54
C THR A 132 9.97 9.56 7.75
N THR A 133 8.88 9.89 8.46
CA THR A 133 7.60 10.26 7.87
C THR A 133 7.34 11.75 8.03
N VAL A 134 6.93 12.38 6.94
CA VAL A 134 6.40 13.74 6.88
C VAL A 134 4.98 13.70 6.31
N GLU A 135 4.08 14.54 6.79
CA GLU A 135 2.71 14.71 6.28
C GLU A 135 1.92 13.37 6.12
N PRO A 136 1.71 12.61 7.21
CA PRO A 136 0.95 11.37 7.12
C PRO A 136 -0.54 11.65 6.99
N THR A 137 -1.21 10.83 6.17
CA THR A 137 -2.68 10.83 6.04
C THR A 137 -3.20 9.40 6.06
N VAL A 138 -4.46 9.21 6.45
CA VAL A 138 -5.14 7.93 6.35
C VAL A 138 -6.32 8.02 5.39
N ASP A 139 -6.40 7.06 4.46
CA ASP A 139 -7.54 6.92 3.57
C ASP A 139 -8.33 5.67 3.95
N ARG A 140 -9.48 5.89 4.61
CA ARG A 140 -10.40 4.82 4.99
C ARG A 140 -11.46 4.53 3.94
N ARG A 141 -11.49 5.27 2.84
CA ARG A 141 -12.55 5.17 1.82
C ARG A 141 -12.41 3.97 0.90
N LEU A 142 -11.30 3.25 0.98
CA LEU A 142 -11.06 2.04 0.22
C LEU A 142 -11.60 0.78 0.92
N VAL A 143 -12.67 0.93 1.70
CA VAL A 143 -13.44 -0.21 2.17
C VAL A 143 -14.26 -0.74 0.98
N PHE A 144 -13.82 -1.82 0.37
CA PHE A 144 -14.64 -2.55 -0.60
C PHE A 144 -15.78 -3.23 0.17
N LYS A 145 -16.93 -2.55 0.27
CA LYS A 145 -18.08 -3.01 1.07
C LYS A 145 -18.93 -4.07 0.39
N ASN A 146 -18.77 -4.33 -0.92
CA ASN A 146 -19.72 -5.16 -1.66
C ASN A 146 -19.05 -6.36 -2.33
N ALA A 147 -19.62 -7.54 -2.06
CA ALA A 147 -19.35 -8.80 -2.75
C ALA A 147 -19.57 -8.76 -4.27
N ASP A 148 -20.27 -7.75 -4.77
CA ASP A 148 -20.58 -7.56 -6.19
C ASP A 148 -19.44 -6.92 -7.00
N ASP A 149 -18.31 -6.62 -6.38
CA ASP A 149 -17.18 -6.00 -7.05
C ASP A 149 -16.33 -7.02 -7.83
N ARG A 150 -17.02 -7.72 -8.77
CA ARG A 150 -16.45 -8.74 -9.66
C ARG A 150 -15.38 -8.22 -10.62
N SER A 151 -15.13 -6.92 -10.63
CA SER A 151 -14.24 -6.27 -11.58
C SER A 151 -12.76 -6.28 -11.16
N LEU A 152 -12.43 -6.54 -9.89
CA LEU A 152 -11.07 -6.74 -9.46
C LEU A 152 -10.67 -8.20 -9.73
N TRP A 153 -9.57 -8.41 -10.42
CA TRP A 153 -8.97 -9.73 -10.71
C TRP A 153 -8.51 -10.48 -9.44
N LEU A 154 -8.74 -9.90 -8.29
CA LEU A 154 -8.45 -10.46 -6.98
C LEU A 154 -9.55 -11.46 -6.64
N ASN A 155 -9.14 -12.63 -6.14
CA ASN A 155 -10.04 -13.69 -5.75
C ASN A 155 -11.07 -13.14 -4.74
N GLN A 156 -12.35 -13.16 -5.11
CA GLN A 156 -13.46 -12.53 -4.39
C GLN A 156 -13.57 -12.93 -2.91
N LYS A 157 -13.16 -14.15 -2.58
CA LYS A 157 -13.22 -14.68 -1.20
C LYS A 157 -12.30 -13.92 -0.24
N SER A 158 -11.21 -13.34 -0.71
CA SER A 158 -10.22 -12.66 0.15
C SER A 158 -10.54 -11.19 0.42
N LEU A 159 -11.41 -10.57 -0.38
CA LEU A 159 -11.81 -9.16 -0.23
C LEU A 159 -13.08 -8.97 0.62
N GLN A 160 -13.83 -10.04 0.86
CA GLN A 160 -15.18 -9.94 1.42
C GLN A 160 -15.25 -9.52 2.89
N HIS A 161 -14.18 -9.60 3.66
CA HIS A 161 -14.31 -9.56 5.12
C HIS A 161 -13.29 -8.73 5.91
N ALA A 162 -12.34 -8.06 5.26
CA ALA A 162 -11.39 -7.23 6.00
C ALA A 162 -11.39 -5.77 5.51
N PRO A 163 -11.64 -4.81 6.40
CA PRO A 163 -11.48 -3.40 6.07
C PRO A 163 -10.03 -3.15 5.65
N MET A 164 -9.84 -2.52 4.49
CA MET A 164 -8.52 -2.14 4.01
C MET A 164 -8.19 -0.73 4.51
N THR A 165 -7.21 -0.62 5.40
CA THR A 165 -6.67 0.66 5.82
C THR A 165 -5.42 0.98 5.01
N ILE A 166 -5.43 2.11 4.33
CA ILE A 166 -4.29 2.62 3.56
C ILE A 166 -3.83 3.93 4.19
N TYR A 167 -2.53 3.99 4.47
CA TYR A 167 -1.84 5.19 4.91
C TYR A 167 -1.06 5.77 3.72
N ARG A 168 -1.01 7.09 3.65
CA ARG A 168 -0.26 7.83 2.64
C ARG A 168 0.52 8.94 3.33
N GLY A 169 1.55 9.44 2.68
CA GLY A 169 2.30 10.57 3.17
C GLY A 169 3.53 10.83 2.34
N LEU A 170 4.38 11.66 2.90
CA LEU A 170 5.72 11.88 2.40
C LEU A 170 6.73 11.23 3.35
N TRP A 171 7.77 10.67 2.80
CA TRP A 171 8.95 10.24 3.51
C TRP A 171 10.11 11.17 3.18
N GLU A 172 11.02 11.30 4.09
CA GLU A 172 12.30 11.97 3.89
C GLU A 172 13.42 11.16 4.52
N MET A 173 14.62 11.36 4.04
CA MET A 173 15.83 10.90 4.69
C MET A 173 16.33 12.02 5.59
N ARG A 174 16.27 11.83 6.91
CA ARG A 174 16.78 12.81 7.85
C ARG A 174 18.27 13.04 7.62
N GLY A 175 18.66 14.31 7.45
CA GLY A 175 20.05 14.70 7.17
C GLY A 175 20.45 14.60 5.70
N ASP A 176 19.49 14.41 4.78
CA ASP A 176 19.69 14.36 3.34
C ASP A 176 18.48 14.98 2.63
N ASP A 177 18.65 15.42 1.38
CA ASP A 177 17.58 15.98 0.53
C ASP A 177 16.71 14.92 -0.16
N MET A 178 16.88 13.64 0.20
CA MET A 178 16.08 12.56 -0.35
C MET A 178 14.69 12.50 0.29
N GLY A 179 13.67 12.38 -0.55
CA GLY A 179 12.30 12.23 -0.08
C GLY A 179 11.32 11.93 -1.21
N GLY A 180 10.08 11.65 -0.84
CA GLY A 180 9.04 11.38 -1.81
C GLY A 180 7.73 10.84 -1.21
N PRO A 181 6.76 10.50 -2.04
CA PRO A 181 5.50 9.93 -1.58
C PRO A 181 5.66 8.46 -1.20
N PHE A 182 4.84 8.03 -0.23
CA PHE A 182 4.62 6.62 0.10
C PHE A 182 3.15 6.27 0.19
N VAL A 183 2.85 4.99 0.06
CA VAL A 183 1.55 4.38 0.32
C VAL A 183 1.76 3.05 1.03
N SER A 184 1.06 2.82 2.14
CA SER A 184 1.17 1.62 2.95
C SER A 184 -0.19 0.99 3.19
N ARG A 185 -0.24 -0.34 3.19
CA ARG A 185 -1.39 -1.12 3.60
C ARG A 185 -1.01 -2.00 4.79
N VAL A 186 -1.86 -1.97 5.81
CA VAL A 186 -1.74 -2.83 6.99
C VAL A 186 -2.70 -4.00 6.87
N LEU A 187 -2.19 -5.22 6.99
CA LEU A 187 -2.97 -6.45 7.02
C LEU A 187 -2.97 -7.00 8.45
N LEU A 188 -4.12 -6.93 9.11
CA LEU A 188 -4.31 -7.46 10.46
C LEU A 188 -4.54 -8.97 10.41
N PRO A 189 -4.09 -9.76 11.41
CA PRO A 189 -4.50 -11.15 11.54
C PRO A 189 -6.02 -11.23 11.79
N ILE A 190 -6.69 -12.11 11.05
CA ILE A 190 -8.17 -12.17 11.03
C ILE A 190 -8.70 -13.15 12.09
N ASP A 191 -7.90 -14.14 12.46
CA ASP A 191 -8.27 -15.22 13.37
C ASP A 191 -7.13 -15.58 14.33
N SER A 192 -7.43 -16.35 15.36
CA SER A 192 -6.46 -16.78 16.37
C SER A 192 -5.33 -17.63 15.80
N ALA A 193 -5.59 -18.45 14.78
CA ALA A 193 -4.56 -19.28 14.15
C ALA A 193 -3.55 -18.40 13.38
N ARG A 194 -4.02 -17.37 12.67
CA ARG A 194 -3.16 -16.40 11.98
C ARG A 194 -2.48 -15.45 12.95
N ALA A 195 -3.14 -15.07 14.03
CA ALA A 195 -2.54 -14.30 15.10
C ALA A 195 -1.37 -15.07 15.75
N THR A 196 -1.52 -16.36 15.98
CA THR A 196 -0.44 -17.22 16.50
C THR A 196 0.73 -17.31 15.52
N LYS A 197 0.44 -17.55 14.22
CA LYS A 197 1.49 -17.60 13.18
C LYS A 197 2.24 -16.28 12.97
N ALA A 198 1.54 -15.16 13.16
CA ALA A 198 2.09 -13.82 13.02
C ALA A 198 2.65 -13.26 14.34
N ASP A 199 2.73 -14.05 15.42
CA ASP A 199 3.07 -13.60 16.77
C ASP A 199 2.22 -12.39 17.22
N GLY A 200 0.94 -12.36 16.85
CA GLY A 200 0.04 -11.25 17.10
C GLY A 200 0.42 -9.96 16.34
N LYS A 201 1.28 -10.05 15.33
CA LYS A 201 1.78 -8.88 14.57
C LYS A 201 1.00 -8.69 13.27
N ALA A 202 0.78 -7.45 12.90
CA ALA A 202 0.28 -7.09 11.59
C ALA A 202 1.41 -7.09 10.54
N VAL A 203 1.06 -7.39 9.29
CA VAL A 203 1.98 -7.25 8.15
C VAL A 203 1.70 -5.93 7.45
N VAL A 204 2.74 -5.14 7.24
CA VAL A 204 2.69 -3.90 6.46
C VAL A 204 3.38 -4.12 5.14
N VAL A 205 2.72 -3.72 4.07
CA VAL A 205 3.32 -3.56 2.74
C VAL A 205 3.28 -2.09 2.37
N GLU A 206 4.42 -1.55 2.01
CA GLU A 206 4.55 -0.16 1.64
C GLU A 206 5.25 -0.02 0.30
N GLY A 207 4.73 0.88 -0.53
CA GLY A 207 5.39 1.36 -1.72
C GLY A 207 5.84 2.81 -1.55
N PHE A 208 7.09 3.12 -1.89
CA PHE A 208 7.59 4.49 -1.89
C PHE A 208 8.45 4.79 -3.11
N VAL A 209 8.54 6.07 -3.47
CA VAL A 209 9.22 6.54 -4.69
C VAL A 209 10.24 7.62 -4.35
N PHE A 210 11.44 7.47 -4.92
CA PHE A 210 12.42 8.55 -5.04
C PHE A 210 12.57 8.90 -6.52
N ALA A 211 12.18 10.11 -6.92
CA ALA A 211 12.19 10.56 -8.30
C ALA A 211 12.32 12.11 -8.35
N PRO A 212 13.52 12.64 -8.07
CA PRO A 212 13.73 14.09 -8.07
C PRO A 212 13.41 14.67 -9.45
N GLY A 213 12.67 15.79 -9.47
CA GLY A 213 12.28 16.47 -10.72
C GLY A 213 11.28 15.72 -11.61
N GLN A 214 10.85 14.50 -11.25
CA GLN A 214 9.96 13.68 -12.08
C GLN A 214 8.51 13.61 -11.52
N LYS A 215 7.54 13.36 -12.42
CA LYS A 215 6.14 13.09 -12.03
C LYS A 215 6.02 11.72 -11.39
N LYS A 216 5.64 11.68 -10.11
CA LYS A 216 5.59 10.46 -9.30
C LYS A 216 4.27 9.69 -9.39
N ARG A 217 3.20 10.28 -9.98
CA ARG A 217 1.85 9.73 -9.99
C ARG A 217 1.80 8.30 -10.55
N ASN A 218 2.38 8.05 -11.71
CA ASN A 218 2.30 6.73 -12.37
C ASN A 218 3.06 5.66 -11.58
N ALA A 219 4.21 6.00 -11.00
CA ALA A 219 4.97 5.12 -10.13
C ALA A 219 4.17 4.76 -8.87
N MET A 220 3.57 5.75 -8.22
CA MET A 220 2.71 5.52 -7.04
C MET A 220 1.49 4.68 -7.36
N HIS A 221 0.81 4.89 -8.50
CA HIS A 221 -0.31 4.03 -8.93
C HIS A 221 0.09 2.57 -9.13
N ARG A 222 1.28 2.35 -9.68
CA ARG A 222 1.82 1.00 -9.85
C ARG A 222 2.09 0.33 -8.51
N LEU A 223 2.71 1.03 -7.58
CA LEU A 223 2.98 0.53 -6.23
C LEU A 223 1.68 0.30 -5.44
N GLU A 224 0.72 1.22 -5.57
CA GLU A 224 -0.60 1.04 -4.96
C GLU A 224 -1.30 -0.21 -5.48
N ALA A 225 -1.21 -0.52 -6.78
CA ALA A 225 -1.77 -1.74 -7.34
C ALA A 225 -1.16 -3.00 -6.70
N VAL A 226 0.12 -3.00 -6.36
CA VAL A 226 0.77 -4.09 -5.60
C VAL A 226 0.08 -4.29 -4.26
N LEU A 227 -0.22 -3.22 -3.52
CA LEU A 227 -0.86 -3.29 -2.21
C LEU A 227 -2.25 -3.93 -2.26
N TYR A 228 -2.98 -3.79 -3.37
CA TYR A 228 -4.28 -4.43 -3.56
C TYR A 228 -4.18 -5.95 -3.68
N THR A 229 -3.02 -6.51 -4.02
CA THR A 229 -2.81 -7.96 -4.11
C THR A 229 -2.49 -8.62 -2.78
N LEU A 230 -2.22 -7.83 -1.72
CA LEU A 230 -1.86 -8.35 -0.39
C LEU A 230 -3.02 -9.11 0.24
N ARG A 231 -2.75 -10.35 0.66
CA ARG A 231 -3.69 -11.19 1.41
C ARG A 231 -2.92 -12.20 2.26
N TRP A 232 -3.57 -12.78 3.26
CA TRP A 232 -3.00 -13.95 3.93
C TRP A 232 -2.90 -15.11 2.95
N SER A 233 -1.80 -15.86 3.01
CA SER A 233 -1.66 -17.07 2.20
C SER A 233 -2.67 -18.12 2.67
N GLU A 234 -3.31 -18.77 1.71
CA GLU A 234 -4.09 -20.00 1.97
C GLU A 234 -3.08 -21.16 2.14
N HIS A 235 -3.36 -22.07 3.06
CA HIS A 235 -2.57 -23.27 3.33
C HIS A 235 -2.85 -24.33 2.29
#